data_5e6e86b719414fdc8ce41f169efb7cf8
#
_entry.id   5e6e86b719414fdc8ce41f169efb7cf8
#
_cell.length_a   1.000
_cell.length_b   1.000
_cell.length_c   1.000
_cell.angle_alpha   90.00
_cell.angle_beta   90.00
_cell.angle_gamma   90.00
#
_symmetry.space_group_name_H-M   'P 1'
#
loop_
_entity.id
_entity.type
_entity.pdbx_description
1 polymer ?
#
loop_
_entity_poly.entity_id
_entity_poly.type
_entity_poly.pdbx_seq_one_letter_code
_entity_poly.pdbx_strand_id
1 'polypeptide(L)'
;MKPRLRSLLWGFMALTLLLAGTTLVCAYDISFSDVPESSWFYEDVMTLSESGVVSGYPDGTYRPTKKVTTGESLKMILLAAGYPEPERVDSHWARGYLNFAIDQGFLVRYQDISDLDVNMTRGMLAKLAANALGLSDPGTYGTFTDTDSVYVEALYAA
;
A
#
# COMPACT_ATOMS: atom_id res chain seq x y z
N MET A 1 16.91 52.97 -23.35
CA MET A 1 15.90 52.39 -22.38
C MET A 1 15.98 53.20 -21.11
N LYS A 2 14.85 53.75 -20.64
CA LYS A 2 14.79 54.64 -19.48
C LYS A 2 15.08 53.87 -18.18
N PRO A 3 15.92 54.42 -17.24
CA PRO A 3 16.38 53.71 -16.04
C PRO A 3 15.27 53.23 -15.11
N ARG A 4 14.09 53.84 -15.18
CA ARG A 4 12.91 53.45 -14.38
C ARG A 4 12.30 52.10 -14.74
N LEU A 5 12.48 51.60 -15.96
CA LEU A 5 11.92 50.30 -16.38
C LEU A 5 12.77 49.11 -15.86
N ARG A 6 14.07 49.33 -15.69
CA ARG A 6 14.98 48.30 -15.13
C ARG A 6 14.76 48.06 -13.64
N SER A 7 14.44 49.11 -12.88
CA SER A 7 14.15 48.97 -11.44
C SER A 7 12.81 48.26 -11.17
N LEU A 8 11.83 48.44 -12.06
CA LEU A 8 10.56 47.73 -11.97
C LEU A 8 10.72 46.23 -12.28
N LEU A 9 11.54 45.86 -13.26
CA LEU A 9 11.84 44.45 -13.58
C LEU A 9 12.56 43.73 -12.44
N TRP A 10 13.48 44.40 -11.75
CA TRP A 10 14.17 43.84 -10.59
C TRP A 10 13.27 43.70 -9.38
N GLY A 11 12.32 44.61 -9.18
CA GLY A 11 11.32 44.53 -8.13
C GLY A 11 10.34 43.35 -8.34
N PHE A 12 9.91 43.10 -9.59
CA PHE A 12 9.07 41.97 -9.93
C PHE A 12 9.81 40.64 -9.77
N MET A 13 11.10 40.56 -10.14
CA MET A 13 11.90 39.35 -9.99
C MET A 13 12.18 39.01 -8.50
N ALA A 14 12.39 40.05 -7.66
CA ALA A 14 12.54 39.85 -6.22
C ALA A 14 11.23 39.42 -5.53
N LEU A 15 10.10 39.96 -5.99
CA LEU A 15 8.79 39.60 -5.44
C LEU A 15 8.35 38.17 -5.83
N THR A 16 8.69 37.69 -7.03
CA THR A 16 8.43 36.31 -7.44
C THR A 16 9.33 35.30 -6.73
N LEU A 17 10.56 35.69 -6.32
CA LEU A 17 11.41 34.82 -5.52
C LEU A 17 10.94 34.70 -4.05
N LEU A 18 10.24 35.71 -3.52
CA LEU A 18 9.70 35.70 -2.17
C LEU A 18 8.38 34.88 -2.06
N LEU A 19 7.73 34.66 -3.21
CA LEU A 19 6.53 33.82 -3.32
C LEU A 19 6.83 32.35 -3.67
N ALA A 20 8.10 31.98 -3.83
CA ALA A 20 8.53 30.59 -3.81
C ALA A 20 8.36 30.06 -2.39
N GLY A 21 7.07 29.75 -2.10
CA GLY A 21 6.60 29.39 -0.79
C GLY A 21 7.43 28.29 -0.19
N THR A 22 7.86 28.52 1.02
CA THR A 22 8.15 27.44 1.95
C THR A 22 6.88 26.60 2.05
N THR A 23 6.81 25.52 1.27
CA THR A 23 5.88 24.45 1.58
C THR A 23 6.31 23.95 2.95
N LEU A 24 5.57 24.36 3.98
CA LEU A 24 5.59 23.70 5.26
C LEU A 24 5.12 22.28 4.95
N VAL A 25 6.06 21.36 4.73
CA VAL A 25 5.81 19.94 4.83
C VAL A 25 5.54 19.73 6.32
N CYS A 26 4.26 19.79 6.71
CA CYS A 26 3.86 19.23 7.97
C CYS A 26 4.23 17.75 7.88
N ALA A 27 5.33 17.36 8.53
CA ALA A 27 5.58 15.98 8.84
C ALA A 27 4.39 15.55 9.70
N TYR A 28 3.46 14.81 9.11
CA TYR A 28 2.39 14.17 9.86
C TYR A 28 3.08 13.05 10.63
N ASP A 29 3.19 13.23 11.93
CA ASP A 29 3.79 12.21 12.80
C ASP A 29 2.81 11.03 12.87
N ILE A 30 3.07 10.01 12.06
CA ILE A 30 2.26 8.80 12.02
C ILE A 30 2.63 8.00 13.27
N SER A 31 1.65 7.75 14.12
CA SER A 31 1.82 6.93 15.31
C SER A 31 0.56 6.11 15.58
N PHE A 32 0.75 4.90 16.08
CA PHE A 32 -0.34 4.03 16.51
C PHE A 32 -0.20 3.73 18.01
N SER A 33 -1.28 3.93 18.77
CA SER A 33 -1.27 3.81 20.23
C SER A 33 -0.94 2.40 20.72
N ASP A 34 -1.08 1.37 19.88
CA ASP A 34 -0.83 -0.03 20.17
C ASP A 34 0.41 -0.60 19.45
N VAL A 35 1.26 0.26 18.87
CA VAL A 35 2.54 -0.10 18.27
C VAL A 35 3.67 0.67 18.96
N PRO A 36 4.13 0.19 20.12
CA PRO A 36 5.24 0.83 20.81
C PRO A 36 6.57 0.65 20.05
N GLU A 37 7.46 1.63 20.13
CA GLU A 37 8.77 1.64 19.46
C GLU A 37 9.62 0.39 19.78
N SER A 38 9.39 -0.24 20.94
CA SER A 38 10.06 -1.48 21.33
C SER A 38 9.56 -2.74 20.61
N SER A 39 8.51 -2.65 19.80
CA SER A 39 7.98 -3.77 19.02
C SER A 39 8.92 -4.13 17.88
N TRP A 40 9.19 -5.41 17.67
CA TRP A 40 10.06 -5.88 16.59
C TRP A 40 9.55 -5.53 15.18
N PHE A 41 8.27 -5.25 15.05
CA PHE A 41 7.60 -4.86 13.81
C PHE A 41 7.36 -3.35 13.67
N TYR A 42 7.87 -2.53 14.61
CA TYR A 42 7.61 -1.07 14.64
C TYR A 42 8.04 -0.38 13.34
N GLU A 43 9.29 -0.56 12.95
CA GLU A 43 9.86 0.06 11.75
C GLU A 43 9.12 -0.34 10.47
N ASP A 44 8.73 -1.62 10.35
CA ASP A 44 7.98 -2.12 9.20
C ASP A 44 6.60 -1.46 9.12
N VAL A 45 5.89 -1.35 10.24
CA VAL A 45 4.57 -0.71 10.29
C VAL A 45 4.67 0.78 9.96
N MET A 46 5.67 1.49 10.50
CA MET A 46 5.88 2.91 10.20
C MET A 46 6.21 3.12 8.72
N THR A 47 7.11 2.34 8.15
CA THR A 47 7.49 2.39 6.73
C THR A 47 6.28 2.15 5.81
N LEU A 48 5.47 1.14 6.09
CA LEU A 48 4.25 0.85 5.32
C LEU A 48 3.19 1.95 5.48
N SER A 49 3.15 2.61 6.63
CA SER A 49 2.24 3.71 6.89
C SER A 49 2.67 4.99 6.18
N GLU A 50 3.95 5.33 6.21
CA GLU A 50 4.54 6.46 5.48
C GLU A 50 4.37 6.32 3.96
N SER A 51 4.47 5.10 3.45
CA SER A 51 4.21 4.79 2.04
C SER A 51 2.72 4.74 1.66
N GLY A 52 1.80 4.90 2.63
CA GLY A 52 0.36 4.86 2.41
C GLY A 52 -0.23 3.47 2.21
N VAL A 53 0.55 2.40 2.35
CA VAL A 53 0.08 1.01 2.22
C VAL A 53 -0.87 0.65 3.35
N VAL A 54 -0.56 1.06 4.58
CA VAL A 54 -1.43 0.91 5.75
C VAL A 54 -1.81 2.28 6.33
N SER A 55 -3.00 2.38 6.89
CA SER A 55 -3.51 3.65 7.45
C SER A 55 -3.97 3.50 8.90
N GLY A 56 -3.94 2.28 9.46
CA GLY A 56 -4.53 1.98 10.76
C GLY A 56 -6.05 2.14 10.80
N TYR A 57 -6.58 2.21 12.00
CA TYR A 57 -8.03 2.36 12.26
C TYR A 57 -8.35 3.79 12.72
N PRO A 58 -9.61 4.24 12.57
CA PRO A 58 -10.03 5.61 12.96
C PRO A 58 -9.82 5.94 14.44
N ASP A 59 -9.65 4.94 15.29
CA ASP A 59 -9.36 5.09 16.72
C ASP A 59 -7.86 5.28 17.04
N GLY A 60 -7.01 5.40 16.01
CA GLY A 60 -5.57 5.58 16.15
C GLY A 60 -4.81 4.29 16.50
N THR A 61 -5.41 3.12 16.26
CA THR A 61 -4.76 1.82 16.47
C THR A 61 -4.35 1.18 15.15
N TYR A 62 -3.36 0.27 15.19
CA TYR A 62 -2.96 -0.60 14.09
C TYR A 62 -3.53 -2.01 14.22
N ARG A 63 -3.67 -2.51 15.45
CA ARG A 63 -4.19 -3.83 15.83
C ARG A 63 -3.33 -4.98 15.32
N PRO A 64 -2.07 -5.09 15.72
CA PRO A 64 -1.10 -6.04 15.18
C PRO A 64 -1.47 -7.51 15.38
N THR A 65 -2.34 -7.81 16.35
CA THR A 65 -2.82 -9.18 16.60
C THR A 65 -4.14 -9.52 15.93
N LYS A 66 -4.78 -8.54 15.27
CA LYS A 66 -6.04 -8.78 14.55
C LYS A 66 -5.77 -9.58 13.28
N LYS A 67 -6.65 -10.54 13.00
CA LYS A 67 -6.64 -11.23 11.71
C LYS A 67 -6.99 -10.25 10.60
N VAL A 68 -6.27 -10.34 9.49
CA VAL A 68 -6.45 -9.48 8.32
C VAL A 68 -7.60 -9.98 7.47
N THR A 69 -8.52 -9.10 7.09
CA THR A 69 -9.62 -9.45 6.19
C THR A 69 -9.15 -9.51 4.73
N THR A 70 -9.96 -10.11 3.88
CA THR A 70 -9.71 -10.17 2.43
C THR A 70 -9.58 -8.77 1.83
N GLY A 71 -10.46 -7.85 2.20
CA GLY A 71 -10.39 -6.45 1.74
C GLY A 71 -9.13 -5.73 2.17
N GLU A 72 -8.74 -5.87 3.45
CA GLU A 72 -7.50 -5.29 3.98
C GLU A 72 -6.26 -5.86 3.26
N SER A 73 -6.24 -7.19 3.03
CA SER A 73 -5.14 -7.85 2.33
C SER A 73 -5.00 -7.40 0.87
N LEU A 74 -6.11 -7.26 0.15
CA LEU A 74 -6.13 -6.76 -1.22
C LEU A 74 -5.52 -5.35 -1.29
N LYS A 75 -5.98 -4.43 -0.43
CA LYS A 75 -5.43 -3.07 -0.37
C LYS A 75 -3.92 -3.10 -0.12
N MET A 76 -3.50 -3.78 0.95
CA MET A 76 -2.09 -3.78 1.34
C MET A 76 -1.17 -4.35 0.26
N ILE A 77 -1.52 -5.50 -0.32
CA ILE A 77 -0.67 -6.14 -1.34
C ILE A 77 -0.60 -5.32 -2.62
N LEU A 78 -1.74 -4.81 -3.11
CA LEU A 78 -1.75 -4.04 -4.35
C LEU A 78 -0.99 -2.73 -4.21
N LEU A 79 -1.17 -2.00 -3.11
CA LEU A 79 -0.43 -0.76 -2.87
C LEU A 79 1.07 -1.03 -2.65
N ALA A 80 1.44 -2.09 -1.90
CA ALA A 80 2.83 -2.48 -1.71
C ALA A 80 3.52 -2.91 -3.02
N ALA A 81 2.77 -3.51 -3.95
CA ALA A 81 3.25 -3.85 -5.29
C ALA A 81 3.30 -2.64 -6.25
N GLY A 82 2.94 -1.44 -5.79
CA GLY A 82 3.02 -0.20 -6.55
C GLY A 82 1.83 0.08 -7.47
N TYR A 83 0.72 -0.66 -7.34
CA TYR A 83 -0.48 -0.37 -8.08
C TYR A 83 -1.23 0.83 -7.49
N PRO A 84 -1.90 1.64 -8.33
CA PRO A 84 -2.65 2.79 -7.85
C PRO A 84 -3.88 2.36 -7.05
N GLU A 85 -4.33 3.24 -6.15
CA GLU A 85 -5.58 3.05 -5.46
C GLU A 85 -6.75 3.07 -6.46
N PRO A 86 -7.55 1.99 -6.56
CA PRO A 86 -8.66 1.94 -7.49
C PRO A 86 -9.83 2.80 -7.04
N GLU A 87 -10.65 3.23 -8.00
CA GLU A 87 -11.88 3.96 -7.69
C GLU A 87 -12.86 3.12 -6.87
N ARG A 88 -13.59 3.78 -5.98
CA ARG A 88 -14.66 3.14 -5.23
C ARG A 88 -15.86 2.88 -6.14
N VAL A 89 -16.27 1.61 -6.27
CA VAL A 89 -17.29 1.18 -7.24
C VAL A 89 -18.63 0.80 -6.63
N ASP A 90 -18.69 0.54 -5.32
CA ASP A 90 -19.94 0.23 -4.60
C ASP A 90 -19.88 0.62 -3.12
N SER A 91 -20.81 0.05 -2.30
CA SER A 91 -20.88 0.34 -0.88
C SER A 91 -19.71 -0.21 -0.06
N HIS A 92 -19.04 -1.28 -0.55
CA HIS A 92 -17.91 -1.86 0.15
C HIS A 92 -16.61 -1.21 -0.32
N TRP A 93 -15.88 -0.62 0.61
CA TRP A 93 -14.66 0.17 0.34
C TRP A 93 -13.59 -0.60 -0.45
N ALA A 94 -13.47 -1.93 -0.25
CA ALA A 94 -12.44 -2.76 -0.90
C ALA A 94 -12.89 -3.39 -2.22
N ARG A 95 -14.11 -3.13 -2.70
CA ARG A 95 -14.62 -3.73 -3.95
C ARG A 95 -13.79 -3.31 -5.18
N GLY A 96 -13.32 -2.07 -5.22
CA GLY A 96 -12.44 -1.59 -6.29
C GLY A 96 -11.14 -2.40 -6.36
N TYR A 97 -10.52 -2.69 -5.22
CA TYR A 97 -9.31 -3.53 -5.16
C TYR A 97 -9.57 -4.96 -5.62
N LEU A 98 -10.72 -5.56 -5.26
CA LEU A 98 -11.08 -6.90 -5.74
C LEU A 98 -11.25 -6.91 -7.25
N ASN A 99 -12.02 -5.98 -7.81
CA ASN A 99 -12.24 -5.89 -9.25
C ASN A 99 -10.91 -5.71 -9.99
N PHE A 100 -10.06 -4.82 -9.51
CA PHE A 100 -8.72 -4.61 -10.07
C PHE A 100 -7.90 -5.92 -10.07
N ALA A 101 -7.84 -6.63 -8.94
CA ALA A 101 -7.09 -7.89 -8.85
C ALA A 101 -7.62 -8.97 -9.80
N ILE A 102 -8.93 -9.02 -10.03
CA ILE A 102 -9.56 -9.93 -11.00
C ILE A 102 -9.23 -9.51 -12.43
N ASP A 103 -9.35 -8.22 -12.75
CA ASP A 103 -9.12 -7.68 -14.09
C ASP A 103 -7.64 -7.83 -14.51
N GLN A 104 -6.71 -7.73 -13.56
CA GLN A 104 -5.29 -8.01 -13.78
C GLN A 104 -4.96 -9.52 -13.81
N GLY A 105 -5.91 -10.39 -13.50
CA GLY A 105 -5.71 -11.85 -13.46
C GLY A 105 -4.96 -12.35 -12.22
N PHE A 106 -4.79 -11.51 -11.19
CA PHE A 106 -4.13 -11.93 -9.93
C PHE A 106 -5.00 -12.89 -9.12
N LEU A 107 -6.32 -12.78 -9.30
CA LEU A 107 -7.31 -13.68 -8.73
C LEU A 107 -8.26 -14.16 -9.83
N VAL A 108 -8.69 -15.41 -9.75
CA VAL A 108 -9.66 -15.97 -10.67
C VAL A 108 -11.06 -15.59 -10.19
N ARG A 109 -11.91 -15.10 -11.10
CA ARG A 109 -13.27 -14.59 -10.81
C ARG A 109 -14.19 -15.56 -10.05
N TYR A 110 -13.93 -16.85 -10.13
CA TYR A 110 -14.74 -17.91 -9.50
C TYR A 110 -14.15 -18.47 -8.20
N GLN A 111 -13.03 -17.94 -7.72
CA GLN A 111 -12.58 -18.26 -6.36
C GLN A 111 -13.42 -17.40 -5.42
N ASP A 112 -14.27 -18.06 -4.63
CA ASP A 112 -15.31 -17.55 -3.73
C ASP A 112 -14.90 -16.38 -2.80
N ILE A 113 -14.52 -15.23 -3.39
CA ILE A 113 -14.38 -13.99 -2.65
C ILE A 113 -15.70 -13.22 -2.79
N SER A 114 -16.75 -13.78 -2.19
CA SER A 114 -18.06 -13.13 -2.09
C SER A 114 -18.10 -12.12 -0.94
N ASP A 115 -17.30 -12.36 0.10
CA ASP A 115 -17.25 -11.56 1.32
C ASP A 115 -15.84 -11.02 1.56
N LEU A 116 -15.72 -9.70 1.54
CA LEU A 116 -14.46 -8.97 1.74
C LEU A 116 -14.10 -8.77 3.22
N ASP A 117 -15.03 -9.04 4.13
CA ASP A 117 -14.84 -8.92 5.58
C ASP A 117 -14.38 -10.23 6.23
N VAL A 118 -14.36 -11.35 5.50
CA VAL A 118 -13.78 -12.59 6.01
C VAL A 118 -12.26 -12.56 6.03
N ASN A 119 -11.68 -13.30 6.96
CA ASN A 119 -10.22 -13.38 7.07
C ASN A 119 -9.63 -14.08 5.85
N MET A 120 -8.58 -13.48 5.28
CA MET A 120 -7.83 -14.10 4.19
C MET A 120 -6.99 -15.27 4.70
N THR A 121 -6.97 -16.37 3.96
CA THR A 121 -6.08 -17.49 4.26
C THR A 121 -4.64 -17.20 3.82
N ARG A 122 -3.66 -17.82 4.48
CA ARG A 122 -2.23 -17.68 4.11
C ARG A 122 -1.96 -18.08 2.66
N GLY A 123 -2.58 -19.17 2.19
CA GLY A 123 -2.42 -19.63 0.81
C GLY A 123 -2.97 -18.64 -0.22
N MET A 124 -4.13 -18.03 0.07
CA MET A 124 -4.70 -17.01 -0.81
C MET A 124 -3.89 -15.72 -0.79
N LEU A 125 -3.35 -15.32 0.38
CA LEU A 125 -2.44 -14.21 0.52
C LEU A 125 -1.18 -14.40 -0.32
N ALA A 126 -0.54 -15.57 -0.22
CA ALA A 126 0.64 -15.92 -0.99
C ALA A 126 0.38 -15.88 -2.50
N LYS A 127 -0.76 -16.44 -2.94
CA LYS A 127 -1.17 -16.40 -4.35
C LYS A 127 -1.35 -14.96 -4.86
N LEU A 128 -2.07 -14.14 -4.11
CA LEU A 128 -2.30 -12.74 -4.47
C LEU A 128 -0.96 -11.99 -4.57
N ALA A 129 -0.08 -12.13 -3.58
CA ALA A 129 1.20 -11.46 -3.54
C ALA A 129 2.12 -11.91 -4.69
N ALA A 130 2.25 -13.21 -4.92
CA ALA A 130 3.07 -13.74 -6.02
C ALA A 130 2.59 -13.23 -7.38
N ASN A 131 1.28 -13.25 -7.62
CA ASN A 131 0.70 -12.77 -8.88
C ASN A 131 0.85 -11.25 -9.03
N ALA A 132 0.61 -10.47 -7.98
CA ALA A 132 0.77 -9.02 -8.01
C ALA A 132 2.22 -8.57 -8.24
N LEU A 133 3.20 -9.35 -7.74
CA LEU A 133 4.62 -9.11 -7.96
C LEU A 133 5.15 -9.73 -9.27
N GLY A 134 4.31 -10.43 -10.05
CA GLY A 134 4.71 -11.06 -11.31
C GLY A 134 5.69 -12.22 -11.11
N LEU A 135 5.68 -12.86 -9.94
CA LEU A 135 6.58 -13.98 -9.65
C LEU A 135 6.12 -15.22 -10.42
N SER A 136 7.07 -15.88 -11.05
CA SER A 136 6.86 -17.14 -11.76
C SER A 136 7.13 -18.33 -10.85
N ASP A 137 6.61 -19.51 -11.24
CA ASP A 137 6.93 -20.77 -10.60
C ASP A 137 8.45 -21.01 -10.63
N PRO A 138 9.12 -21.16 -9.47
CA PRO A 138 10.57 -21.35 -9.40
C PRO A 138 11.00 -22.75 -9.86
N GLY A 139 10.05 -23.66 -10.11
CA GLY A 139 10.34 -25.06 -10.48
C GLY A 139 11.00 -25.88 -9.36
N THR A 140 11.12 -25.32 -8.17
CA THR A 140 11.67 -25.99 -6.98
C THR A 140 10.57 -26.18 -5.96
N TYR A 141 10.31 -27.42 -5.60
CA TYR A 141 9.25 -27.78 -4.65
C TYR A 141 9.85 -28.49 -3.44
N GLY A 142 9.17 -28.39 -2.31
CA GLY A 142 9.54 -29.13 -1.11
C GLY A 142 10.36 -28.34 -0.10
N THR A 143 10.47 -27.02 -0.24
CA THR A 143 11.05 -26.14 0.78
C THR A 143 10.23 -26.16 2.07
N PHE A 144 8.90 -26.26 1.92
CA PHE A 144 7.96 -26.31 3.04
C PHE A 144 7.29 -27.69 3.12
N THR A 145 7.14 -28.21 4.33
CA THR A 145 6.55 -29.53 4.58
C THR A 145 5.04 -29.50 4.76
N ASP A 146 4.47 -28.32 4.93
CA ASP A 146 3.06 -28.07 5.24
C ASP A 146 2.29 -27.44 4.06
N THR A 147 2.94 -27.24 2.93
CA THR A 147 2.31 -26.73 1.70
C THR A 147 3.05 -27.22 0.46
N ASP A 148 2.31 -27.47 -0.60
CA ASP A 148 2.77 -27.73 -1.96
C ASP A 148 2.43 -26.56 -2.90
N SER A 149 2.07 -25.41 -2.34
CA SER A 149 1.66 -24.25 -3.10
C SER A 149 2.83 -23.60 -3.82
N VAL A 150 2.80 -23.59 -5.14
CA VAL A 150 3.76 -22.89 -6.02
C VAL A 150 3.90 -21.40 -5.69
N TYR A 151 2.86 -20.77 -5.15
CA TYR A 151 2.86 -19.35 -4.78
C TYR A 151 3.69 -19.09 -3.53
N VAL A 152 3.70 -20.00 -2.58
CA VAL A 152 4.54 -19.91 -1.37
C VAL A 152 6.00 -20.09 -1.73
N GLU A 153 6.32 -21.09 -2.57
CA GLU A 153 7.67 -21.32 -3.06
C GLU A 153 8.19 -20.14 -3.89
N ALA A 154 7.34 -19.55 -4.75
CA ALA A 154 7.71 -18.38 -5.54
C ALA A 154 8.05 -17.17 -4.66
N LEU A 155 7.30 -16.93 -3.60
CA LEU A 155 7.58 -15.83 -2.66
C LEU A 155 8.85 -16.08 -1.83
N TYR A 156 9.16 -17.33 -1.52
CA TYR A 156 10.38 -17.69 -0.79
C TYR A 156 11.64 -17.51 -1.64
N ALA A 157 11.53 -17.75 -2.96
CA ALA A 157 12.64 -17.66 -3.90
C ALA A 157 12.93 -16.22 -4.37
N ALA A 158 12.05 -15.27 -4.10
CA ALA A 158 12.17 -13.87 -4.54
C ALA A 158 12.97 -13.01 -3.57
#